data_b58f97f97a2e479ab607230dba936d14
#
_entry.id   b58f97f97a2e479ab607230dba936d14
#
_cell.length_a   1.000
_cell.length_b   1.000
_cell.length_c   1.000
_cell.angle_alpha   90.00
_cell.angle_beta   90.00
_cell.angle_gamma   90.00
#
_symmetry.space_group_name_H-M   'P 1'
#
loop_
_entity.id
_entity.type
_entity.pdbx_description
1 polymer ?
#
loop_
_entity_poly.entity_id
_entity_poly.type
_entity_poly.pdbx_seq_one_letter_code
_entity_poly.pdbx_strand_id
1 'polypeptide(L)'
;MRLTSFIVPKVYTSEMIAPSIFGLLNIHKPRGKTSRWAVDQVKRLVRPAKVGHAGTLDPLATGVLIVAVGPVTRLMEDVQQAPKQYRAEYLLGQTSDTEDTEGRVTELVDPRRPSRAEIEFAAARFVGEIQQRPPAFSAIKVSGRRAYSLARKGQEVKLEPRAVTIHSLNIPDYVYPRLTLDIQCSSGTYIRSLGRDLEIGRAHV
;
A
#
# COMPACT_ATOMS: atom_id res chain seq x y z
N MET A 1 -36.28 -67.58 -30.74
CA MET A 1 -36.51 -66.22 -30.18
C MET A 1 -35.18 -65.67 -29.81
N ARG A 2 -34.61 -64.78 -30.66
CA ARG A 2 -33.28 -64.15 -30.41
C ARG A 2 -33.52 -62.72 -29.87
N LEU A 3 -33.08 -62.45 -28.64
CA LEU A 3 -33.08 -61.15 -28.04
C LEU A 3 -31.80 -60.40 -28.49
N THR A 4 -31.97 -59.43 -29.34
CA THR A 4 -30.91 -58.49 -29.73
C THR A 4 -30.84 -57.36 -28.69
N SER A 5 -29.78 -57.33 -27.88
CA SER A 5 -29.52 -56.23 -26.95
C SER A 5 -28.95 -55.02 -27.74
N PHE A 6 -29.66 -53.90 -27.74
CA PHE A 6 -29.16 -52.64 -28.27
C PHE A 6 -28.28 -51.98 -27.20
N ILE A 7 -26.98 -51.84 -27.50
CA ILE A 7 -26.07 -51.02 -26.71
C ILE A 7 -26.32 -49.56 -27.12
N VAL A 8 -26.92 -48.78 -26.23
CA VAL A 8 -27.03 -47.33 -26.42
C VAL A 8 -25.67 -46.71 -26.09
N PRO A 9 -25.01 -46.04 -27.03
CA PRO A 9 -23.75 -45.37 -26.72
C PRO A 9 -24.00 -44.27 -25.68
N LYS A 10 -23.19 -44.31 -24.63
CA LYS A 10 -23.19 -43.29 -23.58
C LYS A 10 -22.73 -41.97 -24.22
N VAL A 11 -23.65 -41.05 -24.43
CA VAL A 11 -23.33 -39.68 -24.91
C VAL A 11 -22.61 -38.98 -23.77
N TYR A 12 -21.29 -38.81 -23.91
CA TYR A 12 -20.54 -37.92 -23.06
C TYR A 12 -20.89 -36.50 -23.48
N THR A 13 -21.76 -35.84 -22.73
CA THR A 13 -21.91 -34.41 -22.79
C THR A 13 -20.60 -33.81 -22.35
N SER A 14 -19.84 -33.22 -23.26
CA SER A 14 -18.72 -32.35 -22.89
C SER A 14 -19.34 -31.21 -22.11
N GLU A 15 -19.18 -31.23 -20.77
CA GLU A 15 -19.41 -30.04 -19.98
C GLU A 15 -18.49 -29.00 -20.58
N MET A 16 -19.06 -27.98 -21.22
CA MET A 16 -18.32 -26.81 -21.64
C MET A 16 -17.79 -26.19 -20.34
N ILE A 17 -16.50 -26.40 -20.07
CA ILE A 17 -15.82 -25.71 -18.98
C ILE A 17 -15.91 -24.24 -19.33
N ALA A 18 -16.78 -23.51 -18.63
CA ALA A 18 -16.88 -22.06 -18.79
C ALA A 18 -15.46 -21.49 -18.65
N PRO A 19 -15.01 -20.62 -19.57
CA PRO A 19 -13.66 -20.09 -19.52
C PRO A 19 -13.43 -19.45 -18.16
N SER A 20 -12.48 -19.99 -17.41
CA SER A 20 -12.15 -19.45 -16.09
C SER A 20 -11.49 -18.08 -16.27
N ILE A 21 -12.15 -17.03 -15.80
CA ILE A 21 -11.61 -15.68 -15.84
C ILE A 21 -10.43 -15.61 -14.87
N PHE A 22 -9.25 -15.28 -15.38
CA PHE A 22 -8.06 -15.05 -14.55
C PHE A 22 -7.12 -14.05 -15.18
N GLY A 23 -6.31 -13.40 -14.36
CA GLY A 23 -5.31 -12.43 -14.83
C GLY A 23 -4.95 -11.39 -13.79
N LEU A 24 -4.09 -10.46 -14.20
CA LEU A 24 -3.71 -9.27 -13.45
C LEU A 24 -4.41 -8.05 -14.03
N LEU A 25 -4.93 -7.19 -13.16
CA LEU A 25 -5.57 -5.94 -13.51
C LEU A 25 -4.77 -4.80 -12.89
N ASN A 26 -4.45 -3.80 -13.69
CA ASN A 26 -3.89 -2.53 -13.25
C ASN A 26 -5.08 -1.58 -12.98
N ILE A 27 -5.41 -1.36 -11.71
CA ILE A 27 -6.54 -0.54 -11.29
C ILE A 27 -6.03 0.82 -10.80
N HIS A 28 -6.54 1.90 -11.36
CA HIS A 28 -6.36 3.23 -10.76
C HIS A 28 -7.30 3.38 -9.55
N LYS A 29 -6.74 3.30 -8.33
CA LYS A 29 -7.52 3.51 -7.11
C LYS A 29 -7.78 5.00 -6.91
N PRO A 30 -9.03 5.46 -6.85
CA PRO A 30 -9.32 6.87 -6.59
C PRO A 30 -9.08 7.25 -5.13
N ARG A 31 -8.93 8.55 -4.86
CA ARG A 31 -8.86 9.13 -3.52
C ARG A 31 -10.14 8.85 -2.73
N GLY A 32 -10.02 8.69 -1.42
CA GLY A 32 -11.13 8.46 -0.50
C GLY A 32 -11.69 7.02 -0.52
N LYS A 33 -11.07 6.12 -1.30
CA LYS A 33 -11.48 4.70 -1.33
C LYS A 33 -10.35 3.81 -0.83
N THR A 34 -10.72 2.74 -0.11
CA THR A 34 -9.76 1.73 0.35
C THR A 34 -9.35 0.79 -0.79
N SER A 35 -8.18 0.15 -0.66
CA SER A 35 -7.79 -0.94 -1.58
C SER A 35 -8.81 -2.08 -1.58
N ARG A 36 -9.43 -2.35 -0.43
CA ARG A 36 -10.51 -3.35 -0.31
C ARG A 36 -11.74 -2.99 -1.15
N TRP A 37 -12.13 -1.71 -1.18
CA TRP A 37 -13.22 -1.26 -2.05
C TRP A 37 -12.93 -1.59 -3.52
N ALA A 38 -11.73 -1.33 -4.01
CA ALA A 38 -11.35 -1.64 -5.40
C ALA A 38 -11.43 -3.15 -5.70
N VAL A 39 -10.94 -3.99 -4.79
CA VAL A 39 -11.06 -5.45 -4.88
C VAL A 39 -12.54 -5.88 -4.94
N ASP A 40 -13.39 -5.28 -4.12
CA ASP A 40 -14.82 -5.63 -4.07
C ASP A 40 -15.56 -5.24 -5.37
N GLN A 41 -15.14 -4.13 -6.06
CA GLN A 41 -15.68 -3.81 -7.39
C GLN A 41 -15.34 -4.92 -8.40
N VAL A 42 -14.07 -5.31 -8.48
CA VAL A 42 -13.62 -6.39 -9.38
C VAL A 42 -14.34 -7.70 -9.04
N LYS A 43 -14.41 -8.06 -7.76
CA LYS A 43 -15.05 -9.31 -7.30
C LYS A 43 -16.51 -9.42 -7.71
N ARG A 44 -17.25 -8.32 -7.78
CA ARG A 44 -18.66 -8.34 -8.25
C ARG A 44 -18.77 -8.75 -9.72
N LEU A 45 -17.78 -8.36 -10.54
CA LEU A 45 -17.78 -8.61 -11.98
C LEU A 45 -17.31 -10.02 -12.36
N VAL A 46 -16.46 -10.64 -11.52
CA VAL A 46 -15.76 -11.88 -11.86
C VAL A 46 -16.16 -13.10 -11.00
N ARG A 47 -17.28 -13.01 -10.27
CA ARG A 47 -17.76 -14.13 -9.44
C ARG A 47 -17.94 -15.40 -10.29
N PRO A 48 -17.57 -16.58 -9.75
CA PRO A 48 -17.12 -16.86 -8.39
C PRO A 48 -15.59 -16.79 -8.18
N ALA A 49 -14.84 -16.23 -9.14
CA ALA A 49 -13.38 -16.22 -9.09
C ALA A 49 -12.84 -15.53 -7.82
N LYS A 50 -11.73 -16.07 -7.28
CA LYS A 50 -10.99 -15.45 -6.17
C LYS A 50 -10.36 -14.14 -6.66
N VAL A 51 -10.36 -13.10 -5.81
CA VAL A 51 -9.75 -11.80 -6.12
C VAL A 51 -8.88 -11.37 -4.95
N GLY A 52 -7.68 -10.84 -5.24
CA GLY A 52 -6.73 -10.31 -4.28
C GLY A 52 -6.00 -9.08 -4.84
N HIS A 53 -5.24 -8.37 -4.00
CA HIS A 53 -4.42 -7.23 -4.44
C HIS A 53 -3.00 -7.32 -3.90
N ALA A 54 -2.03 -6.76 -4.63
CA ALA A 54 -0.63 -6.69 -4.26
C ALA A 54 -0.29 -5.33 -3.64
N GLY A 55 -0.30 -5.29 -2.32
CA GLY A 55 -0.04 -4.07 -1.55
C GLY A 55 -1.31 -3.27 -1.22
N THR A 56 -1.18 -2.40 -0.26
CA THR A 56 -2.27 -1.55 0.23
C THR A 56 -1.92 -0.10 -0.03
N LEU A 57 -2.82 0.63 -0.67
CA LEU A 57 -2.79 2.08 -0.72
C LEU A 57 -3.74 2.63 0.35
N ASP A 58 -3.28 3.64 1.08
CA ASP A 58 -4.11 4.36 2.05
C ASP A 58 -5.31 5.03 1.36
N PRO A 59 -6.42 5.31 2.07
CA PRO A 59 -7.60 5.92 1.46
C PRO A 59 -7.30 7.24 0.75
N LEU A 60 -6.46 8.09 1.35
CA LEU A 60 -6.07 9.37 0.76
C LEU A 60 -5.22 9.24 -0.52
N ALA A 61 -4.48 8.14 -0.66
CA ALA A 61 -3.60 7.92 -1.80
C ALA A 61 -4.40 7.55 -3.06
N THR A 62 -3.88 7.95 -4.21
CA THR A 62 -4.36 7.53 -5.54
C THR A 62 -3.27 6.75 -6.25
N GLY A 63 -3.61 6.06 -7.32
CA GLY A 63 -2.62 5.43 -8.18
C GLY A 63 -2.85 3.94 -8.41
N VAL A 64 -1.81 3.28 -8.84
CA VAL A 64 -1.84 1.89 -9.32
C VAL A 64 -2.04 0.91 -8.17
N LEU A 65 -3.08 0.10 -8.27
CA LEU A 65 -3.33 -1.06 -7.43
C LEU A 65 -3.40 -2.31 -8.33
N ILE A 66 -2.43 -3.19 -8.20
CA ILE A 66 -2.46 -4.46 -8.94
C ILE A 66 -3.44 -5.41 -8.25
N VAL A 67 -4.44 -5.86 -9.01
CA VAL A 67 -5.47 -6.79 -8.56
C VAL A 67 -5.36 -8.07 -9.37
N ALA A 68 -5.33 -9.22 -8.69
CA ALA A 68 -5.31 -10.54 -9.32
C ALA A 68 -6.67 -11.21 -9.23
N VAL A 69 -7.01 -11.95 -10.29
CA VAL A 69 -8.26 -12.72 -10.42
C VAL A 69 -7.92 -14.20 -10.65
N GLY A 70 -8.62 -15.07 -9.96
CA GLY A 70 -8.48 -16.52 -10.13
C GLY A 70 -7.17 -17.09 -9.59
N PRO A 71 -6.59 -18.13 -10.23
CA PRO A 71 -5.36 -18.78 -9.78
C PRO A 71 -4.15 -17.86 -9.65
N VAL A 72 -4.11 -16.75 -10.43
CA VAL A 72 -3.02 -15.76 -10.41
C VAL A 72 -2.89 -15.06 -9.05
N THR A 73 -3.89 -15.15 -8.18
CA THR A 73 -3.78 -14.66 -6.79
C THR A 73 -2.65 -15.31 -6.00
N ARG A 74 -2.08 -16.42 -6.45
CA ARG A 74 -0.91 -17.07 -5.85
C ARG A 74 0.38 -16.28 -6.06
N LEU A 75 0.45 -15.47 -7.12
CA LEU A 75 1.62 -14.64 -7.46
C LEU A 75 1.63 -13.29 -6.73
N MET A 76 0.67 -13.04 -5.83
CA MET A 76 0.54 -11.73 -5.20
C MET A 76 1.71 -11.37 -4.30
N GLU A 77 2.36 -12.34 -3.67
CA GLU A 77 3.54 -12.10 -2.83
C GLU A 77 4.70 -11.61 -3.68
N ASP A 78 4.97 -12.24 -4.83
CA ASP A 78 6.03 -11.84 -5.74
C ASP A 78 5.80 -10.43 -6.30
N VAL A 79 4.58 -10.13 -6.74
CA VAL A 79 4.20 -8.80 -7.23
C VAL A 79 4.31 -7.75 -6.11
N GLN A 80 4.01 -8.12 -4.88
CA GLN A 80 4.11 -7.23 -3.73
C GLN A 80 5.56 -6.88 -3.40
N GLN A 81 6.52 -7.77 -3.65
CA GLN A 81 7.93 -7.53 -3.39
C GLN A 81 8.59 -6.58 -4.39
N ALA A 82 8.00 -6.38 -5.56
CA ALA A 82 8.52 -5.45 -6.56
C ALA A 82 8.71 -4.04 -5.99
N PRO A 83 9.74 -3.29 -6.45
CA PRO A 83 9.93 -1.89 -6.07
C PRO A 83 8.69 -1.04 -6.34
N LYS A 84 8.52 0.01 -5.54
CA LYS A 84 7.39 0.94 -5.62
C LYS A 84 7.90 2.34 -5.93
N GLN A 85 7.07 3.10 -6.65
CA GLN A 85 7.31 4.52 -6.89
C GLN A 85 6.14 5.33 -6.36
N TYR A 86 6.46 6.41 -5.66
CA TYR A 86 5.48 7.33 -5.09
C TYR A 86 5.87 8.76 -5.39
N ARG A 87 4.87 9.58 -5.65
CA ARG A 87 4.95 11.02 -5.48
C ARG A 87 4.15 11.40 -4.26
N ALA A 88 4.79 12.02 -3.28
CA ALA A 88 4.17 12.39 -2.02
C ALA A 88 4.36 13.89 -1.75
N GLU A 89 3.28 14.54 -1.30
CA GLU A 89 3.31 15.90 -0.79
C GLU A 89 3.23 15.88 0.73
N TYR A 90 4.14 16.57 1.40
CA TYR A 90 4.20 16.73 2.84
C TYR A 90 3.97 18.18 3.21
N LEU A 91 3.33 18.41 4.35
CA LEU A 91 3.16 19.72 4.97
C LEU A 91 4.08 19.82 6.18
N LEU A 92 5.10 20.62 6.08
CA LEU A 92 6.06 20.87 7.17
C LEU A 92 5.44 21.80 8.22
N GLY A 93 5.91 21.69 9.46
CA GLY A 93 5.41 22.49 10.58
C GLY A 93 4.09 22.01 11.18
N GLN A 94 3.65 20.81 10.82
CA GLN A 94 2.44 20.19 11.34
C GLN A 94 2.71 18.73 11.73
N THR A 95 1.94 18.23 12.70
CA THR A 95 1.95 16.82 13.08
C THR A 95 0.54 16.25 13.00
N SER A 96 0.42 14.91 12.83
CA SER A 96 -0.86 14.22 12.85
C SER A 96 -0.74 12.90 13.59
N ASP A 97 -1.78 12.51 14.31
CA ASP A 97 -1.85 11.23 15.03
C ASP A 97 -1.86 10.02 14.08
N THR A 98 -2.26 10.20 12.82
CA THR A 98 -2.23 9.17 11.77
C THR A 98 -1.00 9.27 10.84
N GLU A 99 -0.14 10.26 11.05
CA GLU A 99 0.98 10.61 10.15
C GLU A 99 0.51 11.00 8.73
N ASP A 100 -0.75 11.42 8.58
CA ASP A 100 -1.36 11.90 7.34
C ASP A 100 -2.43 12.97 7.63
N THR A 101 -3.05 13.51 6.58
CA THR A 101 -4.06 14.57 6.68
C THR A 101 -5.47 14.07 7.03
N GLU A 102 -5.67 12.76 7.21
CA GLU A 102 -6.97 12.19 7.63
C GLU A 102 -7.13 12.16 9.15
N GLY A 103 -6.02 12.29 9.90
CA GLY A 103 -6.00 12.35 11.35
C GLY A 103 -6.22 13.76 11.91
N ARG A 104 -6.04 13.86 13.23
CA ARG A 104 -6.06 15.16 13.91
C ARG A 104 -4.74 15.86 13.70
N VAL A 105 -4.76 16.86 12.82
CA VAL A 105 -3.60 17.71 12.52
C VAL A 105 -3.43 18.75 13.62
N THR A 106 -2.20 18.97 14.07
CA THR A 106 -1.79 19.98 15.04
C THR A 106 -0.64 20.78 14.44
N GLU A 107 -0.76 22.10 14.45
CA GLU A 107 0.33 22.99 14.04
C GLU A 107 1.39 23.09 15.14
N LEU A 108 2.66 23.09 14.75
CA LEU A 108 3.77 23.30 15.68
C LEU A 108 3.85 24.80 16.01
N VAL A 109 4.16 25.12 17.25
CA VAL A 109 4.45 26.50 17.67
C VAL A 109 5.84 26.87 17.16
N ASP A 110 5.95 27.96 16.41
CA ASP A 110 7.21 28.46 15.82
C ASP A 110 7.99 27.37 15.04
N PRO A 111 7.41 26.80 13.99
CA PRO A 111 8.07 25.72 13.26
C PRO A 111 9.27 26.25 12.49
N ARG A 112 10.37 25.50 12.55
CA ARG A 112 11.54 25.79 11.71
C ARG A 112 11.16 25.77 10.23
N ARG A 113 11.68 26.73 9.46
CA ARG A 113 11.50 26.83 8.01
C ARG A 113 12.83 26.48 7.32
N PRO A 114 13.06 25.18 7.02
CA PRO A 114 14.32 24.77 6.44
C PRO A 114 14.50 25.35 5.04
N SER A 115 15.73 25.63 4.67
CA SER A 115 16.11 25.92 3.28
C SER A 115 16.03 24.64 2.42
N ARG A 116 15.97 24.83 1.10
CA ARG A 116 16.02 23.71 0.17
C ARG A 116 17.28 22.84 0.35
N ALA A 117 18.43 23.46 0.54
CA ALA A 117 19.70 22.76 0.75
C ALA A 117 19.70 21.89 2.03
N GLU A 118 19.07 22.35 3.11
CA GLU A 118 18.93 21.56 4.33
C GLU A 118 18.02 20.35 4.11
N ILE A 119 16.95 20.50 3.33
CA ILE A 119 16.07 19.37 2.97
C ILE A 119 16.81 18.36 2.11
N GLU A 120 17.56 18.82 1.09
CA GLU A 120 18.36 17.95 0.22
C GLU A 120 19.41 17.18 1.01
N PHE A 121 20.09 17.85 1.94
CA PHE A 121 21.05 17.20 2.83
C PHE A 121 20.39 16.14 3.74
N ALA A 122 19.24 16.44 4.33
CA ALA A 122 18.50 15.50 5.15
C ALA A 122 18.01 14.31 4.31
N ALA A 123 17.41 14.56 3.13
CA ALA A 123 16.88 13.56 2.22
C ALA A 123 17.96 12.57 1.73
N ALA A 124 19.17 13.05 1.46
CA ALA A 124 20.30 12.21 1.04
C ALA A 124 20.64 11.11 2.07
N ARG A 125 20.40 11.34 3.36
CA ARG A 125 20.66 10.37 4.44
C ARG A 125 19.64 9.23 4.47
N PHE A 126 18.52 9.37 3.79
CA PHE A 126 17.49 8.33 3.72
C PHE A 126 17.65 7.41 2.51
N VAL A 127 18.57 7.71 1.59
CA VAL A 127 18.86 6.83 0.44
C VAL A 127 19.72 5.65 0.92
N GLY A 128 19.31 4.45 0.55
CA GLY A 128 19.92 3.19 1.01
C GLY A 128 19.01 2.42 1.97
N GLU A 129 19.59 1.53 2.74
CA GLU A 129 18.88 0.77 3.77
C GLU A 129 18.71 1.61 5.04
N ILE A 130 17.46 1.73 5.50
CA ILE A 130 17.11 2.46 6.72
C ILE A 130 16.27 1.61 7.66
N GLN A 131 16.31 1.91 8.95
CA GLN A 131 15.42 1.35 9.95
C GLN A 131 14.19 2.26 10.10
N GLN A 132 13.04 1.82 9.60
CA GLN A 132 11.81 2.60 9.66
C GLN A 132 10.84 2.01 10.67
N ARG A 133 10.36 2.83 11.61
CA ARG A 133 9.26 2.45 12.51
C ARG A 133 7.93 2.66 11.78
N PRO A 134 7.14 1.58 11.58
CA PRO A 134 5.83 1.70 10.96
C PRO A 134 4.89 2.61 11.74
N PRO A 135 3.88 3.23 11.09
CA PRO A 135 2.88 4.03 11.79
C PRO A 135 1.96 3.13 12.61
N ALA A 136 1.45 3.65 13.74
CA ALA A 136 0.47 2.94 14.56
C ALA A 136 -0.79 2.55 13.77
N PHE A 137 -1.20 3.43 12.84
CA PHE A 137 -2.32 3.17 11.94
C PHE A 137 -1.88 2.38 10.69
N SER A 138 -1.36 1.16 10.92
CA SER A 138 -0.93 0.25 9.84
C SER A 138 -1.69 -1.08 9.86
N ALA A 139 -1.57 -1.84 8.77
CA ALA A 139 -2.16 -3.16 8.64
C ALA A 139 -1.32 -4.29 9.29
N ILE A 140 -0.22 -3.95 9.96
CA ILE A 140 0.64 -4.89 10.67
C ILE A 140 -0.16 -5.58 11.77
N LYS A 141 0.11 -6.87 11.98
CA LYS A 141 -0.49 -7.63 13.08
C LYS A 141 0.42 -7.57 14.31
N VAL A 142 -0.16 -7.18 15.44
CA VAL A 142 0.44 -7.23 16.78
C VAL A 142 -0.41 -8.18 17.61
N SER A 143 0.18 -9.27 18.09
CA SER A 143 -0.53 -10.31 18.86
C SER A 143 -1.83 -10.77 18.18
N GLY A 144 -1.78 -10.99 16.85
CA GLY A 144 -2.91 -11.47 16.04
C GLY A 144 -3.94 -10.41 15.64
N ARG A 145 -3.85 -9.18 16.16
CA ARG A 145 -4.75 -8.05 15.85
C ARG A 145 -4.05 -7.04 14.94
N ARG A 146 -4.81 -6.35 14.09
CA ARG A 146 -4.26 -5.28 13.25
C ARG A 146 -3.91 -4.05 14.09
N ALA A 147 -2.72 -3.45 13.88
CA ALA A 147 -2.25 -2.27 14.61
C ALA A 147 -3.26 -1.11 14.56
N TYR A 148 -3.81 -0.80 13.37
CA TYR A 148 -4.84 0.24 13.23
C TYR A 148 -6.09 -0.01 14.07
N SER A 149 -6.45 -1.27 14.33
CA SER A 149 -7.61 -1.63 15.14
C SER A 149 -7.38 -1.40 16.63
N LEU A 150 -6.14 -1.52 17.09
CA LEU A 150 -5.71 -1.20 18.45
C LEU A 150 -5.59 0.31 18.64
N ALA A 151 -4.95 1.00 17.69
CA ALA A 151 -4.77 2.45 17.70
C ALA A 151 -6.12 3.20 17.75
N ARG A 152 -7.12 2.78 16.94
CA ARG A 152 -8.47 3.35 16.98
C ARG A 152 -9.18 3.20 18.33
N LYS A 153 -8.77 2.27 19.16
CA LYS A 153 -9.29 2.08 20.53
C LYS A 153 -8.49 2.85 21.57
N GLY A 154 -7.59 3.73 21.14
CA GLY A 154 -6.72 4.49 22.04
C GLY A 154 -5.62 3.65 22.70
N GLN A 155 -5.39 2.41 22.27
CA GLN A 155 -4.35 1.58 22.81
C GLN A 155 -3.00 1.97 22.19
N GLU A 156 -1.98 2.14 23.03
CA GLU A 156 -0.63 2.36 22.55
C GLU A 156 -0.11 1.14 21.78
N VAL A 157 0.35 1.36 20.54
CA VAL A 157 0.88 0.30 19.69
C VAL A 157 2.36 0.54 19.49
N LYS A 158 3.21 -0.23 20.18
CA LYS A 158 4.65 -0.22 19.95
C LYS A 158 4.98 -1.15 18.79
N LEU A 159 5.54 -0.58 17.72
CA LEU A 159 5.98 -1.31 16.55
C LEU A 159 7.50 -1.22 16.46
N GLU A 160 8.15 -2.36 16.28
CA GLU A 160 9.58 -2.42 16.09
C GLU A 160 9.98 -1.84 14.72
N PRO A 161 11.11 -1.13 14.65
CA PRO A 161 11.68 -0.70 13.39
C PRO A 161 11.93 -1.89 12.45
N ARG A 162 11.84 -1.64 11.15
CA ARG A 162 12.09 -2.64 10.09
C ARG A 162 13.02 -2.07 9.05
N ALA A 163 13.92 -2.91 8.56
CA ALA A 163 14.75 -2.55 7.42
C ALA A 163 13.88 -2.36 6.17
N VAL A 164 14.04 -1.22 5.52
CA VAL A 164 13.48 -0.90 4.20
C VAL A 164 14.54 -0.20 3.38
N THR A 165 14.43 -0.27 2.05
CA THR A 165 15.39 0.37 1.16
C THR A 165 14.73 1.50 0.39
N ILE A 166 15.31 2.68 0.45
CA ILE A 166 15.00 3.81 -0.42
C ILE A 166 16.01 3.81 -1.56
N HIS A 167 15.56 3.46 -2.76
CA HIS A 167 16.45 3.39 -3.92
C HIS A 167 16.80 4.76 -4.48
N SER A 168 15.83 5.68 -4.46
CA SER A 168 16.04 7.09 -4.78
C SER A 168 15.01 7.97 -4.11
N LEU A 169 15.42 9.21 -3.81
CA LEU A 169 14.58 10.24 -3.23
C LEU A 169 14.94 11.58 -3.89
N ASN A 170 14.02 12.13 -4.66
CA ASN A 170 14.20 13.39 -5.37
C ASN A 170 13.21 14.43 -4.86
N ILE A 171 13.57 15.71 -4.92
CA ILE A 171 12.76 16.84 -4.50
C ILE A 171 12.38 17.67 -5.73
N PRO A 172 11.27 17.30 -6.44
CA PRO A 172 10.85 18.05 -7.61
C PRO A 172 10.40 19.47 -7.25
N ASP A 173 9.76 19.65 -6.09
CA ASP A 173 9.28 20.96 -5.66
C ASP A 173 9.35 21.16 -4.14
N TYR A 174 9.70 22.39 -3.74
CA TYR A 174 9.67 22.83 -2.36
C TYR A 174 9.39 24.32 -2.25
N VAL A 175 8.24 24.62 -1.67
CA VAL A 175 7.86 25.97 -1.22
C VAL A 175 7.19 25.81 0.14
N TYR A 176 7.88 26.25 1.20
CA TYR A 176 7.37 26.09 2.57
C TYR A 176 5.91 26.53 2.70
N PRO A 177 5.02 25.77 3.32
CA PRO A 177 5.28 24.51 4.05
C PRO A 177 5.22 23.24 3.17
N ARG A 178 5.03 23.33 1.87
CA ARG A 178 4.86 22.17 0.97
C ARG A 178 6.19 21.64 0.49
N LEU A 179 6.38 20.34 0.67
CA LEU A 179 7.51 19.57 0.18
C LEU A 179 6.99 18.40 -0.67
N THR A 180 7.36 18.36 -1.94
CA THR A 180 7.05 17.24 -2.82
C THR A 180 8.27 16.34 -2.98
N LEU A 181 8.08 15.04 -2.79
CA LEU A 181 9.11 14.03 -2.97
C LEU A 181 8.68 13.00 -4.02
N ASP A 182 9.61 12.65 -4.92
CA ASP A 182 9.55 11.47 -5.78
C ASP A 182 10.42 10.37 -5.15
N ILE A 183 9.82 9.26 -4.79
CA ILE A 183 10.42 8.21 -3.98
C ILE A 183 10.36 6.89 -4.73
N GLN A 184 11.50 6.23 -4.89
CA GLN A 184 11.56 4.81 -5.30
C GLN A 184 12.05 3.98 -4.12
N CYS A 185 11.29 2.96 -3.73
CA CYS A 185 11.59 2.21 -2.51
C CYS A 185 11.20 0.73 -2.61
N SER A 186 11.69 -0.06 -1.65
CA SER A 186 11.31 -1.45 -1.47
C SER A 186 9.87 -1.60 -0.99
N SER A 187 9.33 -2.80 -1.13
CA SER A 187 8.08 -3.19 -0.48
C SER A 187 8.16 -2.98 1.04
N GLY A 188 7.02 -2.64 1.64
CA GLY A 188 6.91 -2.45 3.09
C GLY A 188 7.32 -1.07 3.60
N THR A 189 7.82 -0.19 2.73
CA THR A 189 8.11 1.21 3.08
C THR A 189 6.82 1.99 3.33
N TYR A 190 6.77 2.71 4.45
CA TYR A 190 5.67 3.60 4.81
C TYR A 190 6.01 5.04 4.42
N ILE A 191 5.35 5.53 3.40
CA ILE A 191 5.58 6.88 2.88
C ILE A 191 5.20 7.93 3.93
N ARG A 192 4.16 7.70 4.72
CA ARG A 192 3.76 8.57 5.84
C ARG A 192 4.87 8.69 6.89
N SER A 193 5.44 7.57 7.31
CA SER A 193 6.52 7.56 8.29
C SER A 193 7.80 8.20 7.76
N LEU A 194 8.06 8.14 6.44
CA LEU A 194 9.18 8.83 5.84
C LEU A 194 9.07 10.36 6.03
N GLY A 195 7.85 10.92 5.90
CA GLY A 195 7.61 12.34 6.20
C GLY A 195 7.91 12.71 7.65
N ARG A 196 7.42 11.90 8.61
CA ARG A 196 7.72 12.06 10.03
C ARG A 196 9.24 12.02 10.31
N ASP A 197 9.92 11.04 9.69
CA ASP A 197 11.35 10.79 9.95
C ASP A 197 12.23 11.86 9.28
N LEU A 198 11.79 12.42 8.13
CA LEU A 198 12.40 13.56 7.44
C LEU A 198 12.15 14.91 8.15
N GLU A 199 11.27 14.96 9.16
CA GLU A 199 10.95 16.20 9.85
C GLU A 199 12.21 16.87 10.36
N ILE A 200 12.62 17.91 9.64
CA ILE A 200 13.91 18.58 9.78
C ILE A 200 13.90 19.37 11.07
N GLY A 201 14.49 18.80 12.09
CA GLY A 201 14.55 19.33 13.44
C GLY A 201 14.39 18.30 14.54
N ARG A 202 13.90 17.09 14.22
CA ARG A 202 13.89 15.93 15.10
C ARG A 202 14.67 14.77 14.54
N ALA A 203 15.76 15.01 13.80
CA ALA A 203 16.73 13.96 13.54
C ALA A 203 17.24 13.49 14.92
N HIS A 204 16.68 12.40 15.42
CA HIS A 204 17.25 11.71 16.55
C HIS A 204 18.65 11.25 16.16
N VAL A 205 19.62 11.87 16.79
CA VAL A 205 20.98 11.37 16.89
C VAL A 205 20.93 10.00 17.55
#